data_19a76576e1814be25cca46820e778212
#
_entry.id   19a76576e1814be25cca46820e778212
#
_cell.length_a   1.000
_cell.length_b   1.000
_cell.length_c   1.000
_cell.angle_alpha   90.00
_cell.angle_beta   90.00
_cell.angle_gamma   90.00
#
_symmetry.space_group_name_H-M   'P 1'
#
loop_
_entity.id
_entity.type
_entity.pdbx_description
1 polymer ?
#
loop_
_entity_poly.entity_id
_entity_poly.type
_entity_poly.pdbx_seq_one_letter_code
_entity_poly.pdbx_strand_id
1 'polypeptide(L)'
;MPRRLLGVFMLLLVSVSLVQAQGEAVLLTVGSDTVCRDEFEYYFSKSVEKRADVFMETYGRFKQKVLYARELGLDTLQGIRLLAERYKVLADKSPSSDKRRALQESDKEWIRLKHITYPLKQSADKRMQQKGKMYLDSIYKALKEGADIHVEELPWTQTRHLLKDWQNQLENLNKDEFSKPFFSPQGIHVIAWEEKKYGKPLAMNEKTSDEVYRMKELEEGVLVAVLDAHWEKTLDCTESDLENYFKTHRTDYGGGTPHFKGAVIHCRNKKDAKKIKSYLKKLPESLWKEAVERMPEESSLHSKIEAGMFTIGMNPYVDKLVFKCGDYEALPDYPYTFVLGKKLKKGPTSYRDVMPRIKIDCLESMKKAEMEAIMKKYPIEINKEVLKTVNRAEN
;
A
#
# COMPACT_ATOMS: atom_id res chain seq x y z
N MET A 1 -31.37 -61.91 3.15
CA MET A 1 -30.60 -61.44 2.00
C MET A 1 -30.55 -59.90 2.08
N PRO A 2 -29.44 -59.26 2.45
CA PRO A 2 -29.32 -57.81 2.40
C PRO A 2 -28.65 -57.38 1.09
N ARG A 3 -29.31 -56.47 0.35
CA ARG A 3 -28.79 -55.78 -0.83
C ARG A 3 -27.71 -54.79 -0.43
N ARG A 4 -26.51 -55.01 -0.98
CA ARG A 4 -25.38 -54.06 -0.93
C ARG A 4 -25.69 -52.87 -1.84
N LEU A 5 -25.80 -51.68 -1.29
CA LEU A 5 -25.72 -50.39 -2.00
C LEU A 5 -24.25 -50.08 -2.21
N LEU A 6 -23.78 -50.19 -3.46
CA LEU A 6 -22.53 -49.60 -3.89
C LEU A 6 -22.73 -48.07 -3.99
N GLY A 7 -22.10 -47.32 -3.10
CA GLY A 7 -21.96 -45.88 -3.24
C GLY A 7 -20.91 -45.58 -4.31
N VAL A 8 -21.38 -45.06 -5.43
CA VAL A 8 -20.52 -44.46 -6.46
C VAL A 8 -20.01 -43.11 -5.93
N PHE A 9 -18.74 -43.08 -5.53
CA PHE A 9 -18.02 -41.83 -5.26
C PHE A 9 -17.74 -41.19 -6.63
N MET A 10 -18.61 -40.25 -7.02
CA MET A 10 -18.40 -39.42 -8.20
C MET A 10 -17.35 -38.36 -7.84
N LEU A 11 -16.08 -38.62 -8.19
CA LEU A 11 -15.00 -37.65 -8.21
C LEU A 11 -15.38 -36.60 -9.24
N LEU A 12 -15.93 -35.46 -8.78
CA LEU A 12 -16.02 -34.23 -9.54
C LEU A 12 -14.59 -33.69 -9.71
N LEU A 13 -13.95 -34.08 -10.79
CA LEU A 13 -12.80 -33.36 -11.35
C LEU A 13 -13.33 -32.01 -11.80
N VAL A 14 -13.23 -31.03 -10.90
CA VAL A 14 -13.31 -29.63 -11.29
C VAL A 14 -12.05 -29.38 -12.12
N SER A 15 -12.22 -29.44 -13.43
CA SER A 15 -11.25 -28.95 -14.38
C SER A 15 -11.16 -27.44 -14.15
N VAL A 16 -10.21 -27.01 -13.31
CA VAL A 16 -9.72 -25.64 -13.27
C VAL A 16 -9.16 -25.39 -14.66
N SER A 17 -9.93 -24.68 -15.47
CA SER A 17 -9.44 -24.10 -16.71
C SER A 17 -8.33 -23.13 -16.33
N LEU A 18 -7.10 -23.62 -16.34
CA LEU A 18 -5.90 -22.82 -16.40
C LEU A 18 -5.99 -22.02 -17.72
N VAL A 19 -6.56 -20.84 -17.66
CA VAL A 19 -6.20 -19.79 -18.60
C VAL A 19 -4.74 -19.50 -18.29
N GLN A 20 -3.85 -20.19 -18.97
CA GLN A 20 -2.44 -19.84 -19.06
C GLN A 20 -2.38 -18.45 -19.70
N ALA A 21 -2.39 -17.41 -18.88
CA ALA A 21 -1.80 -16.14 -19.24
C ALA A 21 -0.33 -16.44 -19.50
N GLN A 22 0.11 -16.24 -20.73
CA GLN A 22 1.48 -16.53 -21.18
C GLN A 22 2.46 -15.73 -20.30
N GLY A 23 3.28 -16.43 -19.54
CA GLY A 23 4.58 -15.94 -19.14
C GLY A 23 4.81 -15.45 -17.72
N GLU A 24 3.81 -15.32 -16.84
CA GLU A 24 4.05 -14.84 -15.48
C GLU A 24 4.35 -15.98 -14.52
N ALA A 25 5.58 -16.02 -13.99
CA ALA A 25 5.98 -17.02 -13.02
C ALA A 25 5.24 -16.82 -11.70
N VAL A 26 4.54 -17.87 -11.23
CA VAL A 26 3.89 -17.87 -9.92
C VAL A 26 4.96 -17.80 -8.83
N LEU A 27 4.91 -16.73 -8.03
CA LEU A 27 5.82 -16.48 -6.92
C LEU A 27 5.27 -17.02 -5.60
N LEU A 28 3.99 -16.84 -5.38
CA LEU A 28 3.34 -17.06 -4.10
C LEU A 28 1.96 -17.70 -4.32
N THR A 29 1.65 -18.70 -3.51
CA THR A 29 0.29 -19.25 -3.39
C THR A 29 -0.19 -19.03 -1.97
N VAL A 30 -1.40 -18.50 -1.81
CA VAL A 30 -2.06 -18.29 -0.51
C VAL A 30 -3.42 -18.96 -0.54
N GLY A 31 -3.53 -20.10 0.12
CA GLY A 31 -4.73 -20.94 -0.02
C GLY A 31 -5.02 -21.30 -1.47
N SER A 32 -6.11 -20.77 -2.05
CA SER A 32 -6.49 -20.97 -3.46
C SER A 32 -5.99 -19.88 -4.41
N ASP A 33 -5.52 -18.75 -3.89
CA ASP A 33 -5.07 -17.61 -4.69
C ASP A 33 -3.60 -17.75 -5.08
N THR A 34 -3.29 -17.37 -6.32
CA THR A 34 -1.92 -17.30 -6.83
C THR A 34 -1.52 -15.86 -7.10
N VAL A 35 -0.28 -15.53 -6.77
CA VAL A 35 0.34 -14.24 -7.02
C VAL A 35 1.54 -14.45 -7.95
N CYS A 36 1.54 -13.77 -9.07
CA CYS A 36 2.69 -13.78 -9.98
C CYS A 36 3.78 -12.82 -9.50
N ARG A 37 4.98 -13.00 -10.06
CA ARG A 37 6.13 -12.15 -9.75
C ARG A 37 5.83 -10.68 -9.99
N ASP A 38 5.26 -10.34 -11.15
CA ASP A 38 5.02 -8.96 -11.55
C ASP A 38 3.99 -8.25 -10.64
N GLU A 39 2.95 -8.96 -10.19
CA GLU A 39 2.04 -8.47 -9.16
C GLU A 39 2.79 -8.15 -7.87
N PHE A 40 3.63 -9.06 -7.41
CA PHE A 40 4.41 -8.85 -6.19
C PHE A 40 5.39 -7.67 -6.33
N GLU A 41 6.12 -7.57 -7.45
CA GLU A 41 7.04 -6.48 -7.73
C GLU A 41 6.32 -5.12 -7.73
N TYR A 42 5.10 -5.05 -8.26
CA TYR A 42 4.27 -3.85 -8.22
C TYR A 42 4.01 -3.38 -6.78
N TYR A 43 3.59 -4.26 -5.87
CA TYR A 43 3.37 -3.92 -4.47
C TYR A 43 4.67 -3.63 -3.73
N PHE A 44 5.72 -4.42 -4.01
CA PHE A 44 7.02 -4.27 -3.39
C PHE A 44 7.69 -2.93 -3.74
N SER A 45 7.56 -2.46 -4.98
CA SER A 45 8.11 -1.17 -5.42
C SER A 45 7.56 0.02 -4.64
N LYS A 46 6.33 -0.07 -4.16
CA LYS A 46 5.65 0.96 -3.35
C LYS A 46 5.91 0.84 -1.85
N SER A 47 6.48 -0.27 -1.41
CA SER A 47 6.78 -0.52 0.00
C SER A 47 7.99 0.28 0.47
N VAL A 48 8.02 0.65 1.75
CA VAL A 48 9.22 1.18 2.42
C VAL A 48 10.26 0.09 2.71
N GLU A 49 9.83 -1.18 2.76
CA GLU A 49 10.72 -2.32 2.95
C GLU A 49 11.58 -2.54 1.71
N LYS A 50 12.88 -2.78 1.91
CA LYS A 50 13.86 -2.97 0.82
C LYS A 50 14.18 -4.44 0.56
N ARG A 51 13.79 -5.32 1.46
CA ARG A 51 14.06 -6.75 1.40
C ARG A 51 12.82 -7.51 0.96
N ALA A 52 12.89 -8.19 -0.17
CA ALA A 52 11.77 -8.95 -0.73
C ALA A 52 11.29 -10.09 0.18
N ASP A 53 12.22 -10.76 0.89
CA ASP A 53 11.88 -11.84 1.82
C ASP A 53 11.09 -11.33 3.04
N VAL A 54 11.43 -10.15 3.56
CA VAL A 54 10.70 -9.51 4.67
C VAL A 54 9.34 -8.99 4.20
N PHE A 55 9.32 -8.33 3.04
CA PHE A 55 8.05 -7.85 2.46
C PHE A 55 7.10 -9.00 2.16
N MET A 56 7.60 -10.15 1.72
CA MET A 56 6.82 -11.35 1.42
C MET A 56 5.95 -11.80 2.61
N GLU A 57 6.47 -11.75 3.84
CA GLU A 57 5.70 -12.12 5.02
C GLU A 57 4.50 -11.17 5.24
N THR A 58 4.75 -9.87 5.12
CA THR A 58 3.71 -8.85 5.30
C THR A 58 2.66 -8.93 4.20
N TYR A 59 3.11 -9.09 2.96
CA TYR A 59 2.24 -9.21 1.80
C TYR A 59 1.42 -10.52 1.85
N GLY A 60 2.04 -11.62 2.24
CA GLY A 60 1.33 -12.89 2.42
C GLY A 60 0.21 -12.79 3.47
N ARG A 61 0.47 -12.15 4.62
CA ARG A 61 -0.56 -11.89 5.64
C ARG A 61 -1.69 -10.98 5.13
N PHE A 62 -1.34 -9.99 4.33
CA PHE A 62 -2.34 -9.14 3.67
C PHE A 62 -3.25 -9.98 2.75
N LYS A 63 -2.69 -10.85 1.92
CA LYS A 63 -3.47 -11.74 1.03
C LYS A 63 -4.34 -12.74 1.82
N GLN A 64 -3.83 -13.26 2.94
CA GLN A 64 -4.60 -14.11 3.85
C GLN A 64 -5.83 -13.38 4.41
N LYS A 65 -5.69 -12.11 4.83
CA LYS A 65 -6.81 -11.27 5.27
C LYS A 65 -7.83 -11.03 4.15
N VAL A 66 -7.36 -10.81 2.92
CA VAL A 66 -8.24 -10.64 1.74
C VAL A 66 -9.10 -11.88 1.52
N LEU A 67 -8.49 -13.07 1.53
CA LEU A 67 -9.22 -14.32 1.38
C LEU A 67 -10.28 -14.53 2.47
N TYR A 68 -9.91 -14.24 3.70
CA TYR A 68 -10.83 -14.36 4.83
C TYR A 68 -11.98 -13.35 4.74
N ALA A 69 -11.70 -12.11 4.34
CA ALA A 69 -12.73 -11.10 4.12
C ALA A 69 -13.73 -11.53 3.04
N ARG A 70 -13.26 -12.16 1.95
CA ARG A 70 -14.12 -12.74 0.89
C ARG A 70 -14.94 -13.90 1.42
N GLU A 71 -14.36 -14.78 2.21
CA GLU A 71 -15.10 -15.89 2.82
C GLU A 71 -16.24 -15.40 3.73
N LEU A 72 -16.01 -14.31 4.46
CA LEU A 72 -17.04 -13.64 5.25
C LEU A 72 -18.09 -12.89 4.39
N GLY A 73 -17.94 -12.86 3.07
CA GLY A 73 -18.83 -12.17 2.13
C GLY A 73 -18.73 -10.65 2.24
N LEU A 74 -17.65 -10.10 2.80
CA LEU A 74 -17.49 -8.65 2.98
C LEU A 74 -17.38 -7.91 1.63
N ASP A 75 -16.90 -8.57 0.58
CA ASP A 75 -16.85 -8.08 -0.79
C ASP A 75 -18.24 -7.92 -1.42
N THR A 76 -19.24 -8.62 -0.89
CA THR A 76 -20.62 -8.56 -1.40
C THR A 76 -21.43 -7.39 -0.83
N LEU A 77 -20.93 -6.70 0.17
CA LEU A 77 -21.59 -5.55 0.77
C LEU A 77 -21.79 -4.43 -0.25
N GLN A 78 -23.00 -3.90 -0.34
CA GLN A 78 -23.38 -2.88 -1.33
C GLN A 78 -22.45 -1.65 -1.30
N GLY A 79 -22.09 -1.18 -0.11
CA GLY A 79 -21.17 -0.04 0.05
C GLY A 79 -19.79 -0.31 -0.53
N ILE A 80 -19.29 -1.54 -0.40
CA ILE A 80 -17.98 -1.97 -0.93
C ILE A 80 -18.03 -2.05 -2.46
N ARG A 81 -19.08 -2.62 -3.01
CA ARG A 81 -19.29 -2.65 -4.47
C ARG A 81 -19.35 -1.27 -5.08
N LEU A 82 -20.12 -0.36 -4.49
CA LEU A 82 -20.21 1.02 -4.94
C LEU A 82 -18.88 1.76 -4.86
N LEU A 83 -18.09 1.49 -3.82
CA LEU A 83 -16.76 2.07 -3.65
C LEU A 83 -15.80 1.55 -4.73
N ALA A 84 -15.77 0.24 -4.98
CA ALA A 84 -14.98 -0.38 -6.04
C ALA A 84 -15.35 0.18 -7.43
N GLU A 85 -16.65 0.33 -7.73
CA GLU A 85 -17.11 0.95 -8.98
C GLU A 85 -16.64 2.40 -9.13
N ARG A 86 -16.72 3.20 -8.06
CA ARG A 86 -16.21 4.58 -8.06
C ARG A 86 -14.71 4.64 -8.33
N TYR A 87 -13.93 3.76 -7.72
CA TYR A 87 -12.49 3.69 -7.96
C TYR A 87 -12.18 3.29 -9.40
N LYS A 88 -12.93 2.36 -10.00
CA LYS A 88 -12.81 2.01 -11.43
C LYS A 88 -12.99 3.25 -12.32
N VAL A 89 -14.04 4.01 -12.10
CA VAL A 89 -14.33 5.25 -12.86
C VAL A 89 -13.22 6.29 -12.70
N LEU A 90 -12.66 6.44 -11.48
CA LEU A 90 -11.56 7.36 -11.23
C LEU A 90 -10.25 6.90 -11.89
N ALA A 91 -9.98 5.59 -11.85
CA ALA A 91 -8.81 5.01 -12.52
C ALA A 91 -8.84 5.20 -14.03
N ASP A 92 -10.01 5.00 -14.64
CA ASP A 92 -10.20 5.21 -16.09
C ASP A 92 -10.01 6.68 -16.51
N LYS A 93 -10.34 7.64 -15.63
CA LYS A 93 -10.12 9.07 -15.88
C LYS A 93 -8.66 9.51 -15.70
N SER A 94 -7.85 8.74 -15.03
CA SER A 94 -6.43 9.05 -14.76
C SER A 94 -5.55 7.89 -15.25
N PRO A 95 -5.30 7.76 -16.56
CA PRO A 95 -4.49 6.67 -17.10
C PRO A 95 -3.07 6.70 -16.53
N SER A 96 -2.49 5.53 -16.31
CA SER A 96 -1.12 5.37 -15.85
C SER A 96 -0.11 6.08 -16.75
N SER A 97 1.10 6.35 -16.23
CA SER A 97 2.20 6.92 -17.02
C SER A 97 2.52 6.06 -18.23
N ASP A 98 2.46 4.73 -18.08
CA ASP A 98 2.77 3.77 -19.14
C ASP A 98 1.70 3.75 -20.23
N LYS A 99 0.42 3.85 -19.87
CA LYS A 99 -0.66 3.98 -20.84
C LYS A 99 -0.56 5.29 -21.62
N ARG A 100 -0.20 6.42 -20.96
CA ARG A 100 0.07 7.70 -21.66
C ARG A 100 1.26 7.57 -22.59
N ARG A 101 2.35 6.91 -22.15
CA ARG A 101 3.53 6.65 -22.97
C ARG A 101 3.17 5.76 -24.16
N ALA A 102 2.47 4.66 -23.93
CA ALA A 102 2.03 3.73 -24.96
C ALA A 102 1.07 4.38 -25.98
N LEU A 103 0.13 5.22 -25.52
CA LEU A 103 -0.72 6.02 -26.41
C LEU A 103 0.10 7.01 -27.25
N GLN A 104 1.11 7.66 -26.64
CA GLN A 104 2.03 8.54 -27.39
C GLN A 104 2.88 7.77 -28.39
N GLU A 105 3.16 6.50 -28.17
CA GLU A 105 3.97 5.65 -29.05
C GLU A 105 3.15 4.95 -30.13
N SER A 106 1.86 4.71 -29.90
CA SER A 106 0.97 4.09 -30.90
C SER A 106 0.83 4.92 -32.18
N ASP A 107 0.89 6.25 -32.07
CA ASP A 107 0.75 7.16 -33.18
C ASP A 107 2.09 7.45 -33.91
N LYS A 108 3.19 6.81 -33.50
CA LYS A 108 4.50 7.04 -34.07
C LYS A 108 4.74 6.12 -35.27
N GLU A 109 4.97 6.72 -36.41
CA GLU A 109 5.51 6.03 -37.58
C GLU A 109 7.02 5.87 -37.42
N TRP A 110 7.49 4.63 -37.48
CA TRP A 110 8.88 4.25 -37.57
C TRP A 110 9.19 3.79 -38.98
N ILE A 111 10.35 4.21 -39.49
CA ILE A 111 10.76 3.94 -40.85
C ILE A 111 12.20 3.42 -40.87
N ARG A 112 12.47 2.44 -41.72
CA ARG A 112 13.82 1.98 -42.06
C ARG A 112 14.16 2.47 -43.45
N LEU A 113 15.30 3.16 -43.55
CA LEU A 113 15.70 3.89 -44.73
C LEU A 113 17.04 3.40 -45.25
N LYS A 114 17.18 3.48 -46.56
CA LYS A 114 18.46 3.46 -47.27
C LYS A 114 18.78 4.86 -47.76
N HIS A 115 20.05 5.27 -47.67
CA HIS A 115 20.44 6.58 -48.14
C HIS A 115 21.85 6.59 -48.74
N ILE A 116 22.05 7.54 -49.64
CA ILE A 116 23.37 7.95 -50.17
C ILE A 116 23.46 9.44 -49.96
N THR A 117 24.55 9.91 -49.39
CA THR A 117 24.76 11.32 -49.09
C THR A 117 26.05 11.82 -49.76
N TYR A 118 25.93 12.94 -50.47
CA TYR A 118 27.07 13.73 -50.84
C TYR A 118 27.17 14.90 -49.84
N PRO A 119 28.13 14.86 -48.92
CA PRO A 119 28.21 15.85 -47.85
C PRO A 119 28.62 17.20 -48.39
N LEU A 120 27.88 18.24 -48.08
CA LEU A 120 28.18 19.62 -48.41
C LEU A 120 28.03 20.51 -47.17
N LYS A 121 28.98 21.43 -46.98
CA LYS A 121 28.81 22.48 -46.00
C LYS A 121 27.75 23.48 -46.47
N GLN A 122 27.03 24.09 -45.58
CA GLN A 122 26.03 25.13 -45.92
C GLN A 122 26.66 26.30 -46.69
N SER A 123 27.95 26.55 -46.55
CA SER A 123 28.72 27.59 -47.23
C SER A 123 29.30 27.13 -48.56
N ALA A 124 28.97 25.93 -49.07
CA ALA A 124 29.48 25.41 -50.33
C ALA A 124 29.05 26.29 -51.49
N ASP A 125 30.01 26.60 -52.40
CA ASP A 125 29.75 27.39 -53.59
C ASP A 125 28.88 26.64 -54.61
N LYS A 126 28.33 27.38 -55.57
CA LYS A 126 27.44 26.82 -56.61
C LYS A 126 28.13 25.72 -57.42
N ARG A 127 29.45 25.79 -57.65
CA ARG A 127 30.21 24.81 -58.41
C ARG A 127 30.31 23.48 -57.67
N MET A 128 30.50 23.54 -56.37
CA MET A 128 30.51 22.33 -55.47
C MET A 128 29.12 21.71 -55.42
N GLN A 129 28.08 22.52 -55.25
CA GLN A 129 26.69 22.05 -55.25
C GLN A 129 26.33 21.36 -56.57
N GLN A 130 26.70 21.95 -57.72
CA GLN A 130 26.45 21.36 -58.99
C GLN A 130 27.21 20.06 -59.20
N LYS A 131 28.49 19.99 -58.81
CA LYS A 131 29.29 18.75 -58.85
C LYS A 131 28.64 17.64 -58.04
N GLY A 132 28.23 17.90 -56.80
CA GLY A 132 27.57 16.92 -55.95
C GLY A 132 26.23 16.45 -56.53
N LYS A 133 25.46 17.38 -57.11
CA LYS A 133 24.19 17.02 -57.75
C LYS A 133 24.42 16.12 -58.97
N MET A 134 25.36 16.46 -59.84
CA MET A 134 25.70 15.63 -61.02
C MET A 134 26.17 14.24 -60.64
N TYR A 135 26.95 14.14 -59.55
CA TYR A 135 27.40 12.84 -59.01
C TYR A 135 26.20 12.00 -58.56
N LEU A 136 25.31 12.55 -57.71
CA LEU A 136 24.15 11.80 -57.23
C LEU A 136 23.09 11.56 -58.33
N ASP A 137 22.98 12.42 -59.35
CA ASP A 137 22.14 12.16 -60.52
C ASP A 137 22.66 10.93 -61.33
N SER A 138 23.97 10.73 -61.45
CA SER A 138 24.55 9.53 -62.04
C SER A 138 24.28 8.25 -61.18
N ILE A 139 24.44 8.35 -59.86
CA ILE A 139 24.12 7.27 -58.92
C ILE A 139 22.63 6.90 -59.01
N TYR A 140 21.75 7.88 -58.99
CA TYR A 140 20.30 7.67 -59.09
C TYR A 140 19.91 6.96 -60.39
N LYS A 141 20.52 7.32 -61.50
CA LYS A 141 20.30 6.63 -62.80
C LYS A 141 20.76 5.18 -62.73
N ALA A 142 21.95 4.93 -62.22
CA ALA A 142 22.48 3.57 -62.07
C ALA A 142 21.64 2.69 -61.12
N LEU A 143 21.15 3.24 -60.01
CA LEU A 143 20.21 2.56 -59.15
C LEU A 143 18.88 2.20 -59.83
N LYS A 144 18.35 3.08 -60.68
CA LYS A 144 17.16 2.82 -61.51
C LYS A 144 17.38 1.72 -62.56
N GLU A 145 18.62 1.58 -63.06
CA GLU A 145 19.01 0.56 -64.00
C GLU A 145 19.37 -0.79 -63.32
N GLY A 146 19.23 -0.84 -61.97
CA GLY A 146 19.46 -2.07 -61.18
C GLY A 146 20.92 -2.32 -60.82
N ALA A 147 21.78 -1.30 -60.88
CA ALA A 147 23.20 -1.44 -60.49
C ALA A 147 23.31 -1.70 -58.96
N ASP A 148 24.18 -2.63 -58.60
CA ASP A 148 24.51 -2.93 -57.22
C ASP A 148 25.48 -1.86 -56.67
N ILE A 149 24.89 -0.87 -56.02
CA ILE A 149 25.62 0.26 -55.43
C ILE A 149 25.48 0.16 -53.90
N HIS A 150 26.59 0.30 -53.21
CA HIS A 150 26.57 0.33 -51.76
C HIS A 150 25.75 1.52 -51.24
N VAL A 151 24.71 1.22 -50.44
CA VAL A 151 23.84 2.21 -49.79
C VAL A 151 23.93 2.06 -48.30
N GLU A 152 23.98 3.16 -47.57
CA GLU A 152 23.95 3.14 -46.09
C GLU A 152 22.51 2.89 -45.61
N GLU A 153 22.40 1.97 -44.64
CA GLU A 153 21.13 1.69 -43.98
C GLU A 153 21.05 2.48 -42.67
N LEU A 154 19.99 3.25 -42.51
CA LEU A 154 19.69 3.87 -41.22
C LEU A 154 18.91 2.90 -40.31
N PRO A 155 19.24 2.87 -39.01
CA PRO A 155 18.46 2.11 -38.05
C PRO A 155 17.02 2.64 -38.03
N TRP A 156 16.12 1.83 -37.42
CA TRP A 156 14.74 2.26 -37.22
C TRP A 156 14.66 3.65 -36.58
N THR A 157 14.12 4.61 -37.35
CA THR A 157 14.03 6.01 -36.94
C THR A 157 12.57 6.46 -37.00
N GLN A 158 12.14 7.27 -36.00
CA GLN A 158 10.79 7.85 -36.08
C GLN A 158 10.75 8.90 -37.23
N THR A 159 9.77 8.78 -38.11
CA THR A 159 9.60 9.67 -39.26
C THR A 159 9.65 11.15 -38.88
N ARG A 160 9.06 11.51 -37.75
CA ARG A 160 9.06 12.91 -37.22
C ARG A 160 10.44 13.44 -36.81
N HIS A 161 11.42 12.56 -36.56
CA HIS A 161 12.79 12.96 -36.19
C HIS A 161 13.70 13.13 -37.40
N LEU A 162 13.24 12.78 -38.61
CA LEU A 162 13.95 13.05 -39.83
C LEU A 162 13.90 14.53 -40.15
N LEU A 163 14.91 15.01 -40.93
CA LEU A 163 14.89 16.37 -41.46
C LEU A 163 13.63 16.61 -42.29
N LYS A 164 13.10 17.82 -42.27
CA LYS A 164 11.85 18.17 -42.96
C LYS A 164 11.94 17.87 -44.46
N ASP A 165 13.11 18.12 -45.05
CA ASP A 165 13.36 17.82 -46.45
C ASP A 165 13.25 16.32 -46.75
N TRP A 166 13.69 15.47 -45.88
CA TRP A 166 13.56 14.01 -45.97
C TRP A 166 12.10 13.58 -45.85
N GLN A 167 11.37 14.13 -44.84
CA GLN A 167 9.94 13.83 -44.66
C GLN A 167 9.15 14.14 -45.95
N ASN A 168 9.38 15.31 -46.56
CA ASN A 168 8.70 15.73 -47.76
C ASN A 168 8.98 14.80 -48.98
N GLN A 169 10.20 14.24 -49.05
CA GLN A 169 10.51 13.26 -50.13
C GLN A 169 9.79 11.93 -49.88
N LEU A 170 9.73 11.48 -48.63
CA LEU A 170 9.11 10.19 -48.26
C LEU A 170 7.59 10.14 -48.46
N GLU A 171 6.91 11.29 -48.46
CA GLU A 171 5.47 11.38 -48.73
C GLU A 171 5.11 10.91 -50.15
N ASN A 172 6.03 11.04 -51.11
CA ASN A 172 5.78 10.75 -52.53
C ASN A 172 6.53 9.53 -53.07
N LEU A 173 7.21 8.75 -52.16
CA LEU A 173 7.98 7.59 -52.59
C LEU A 173 7.24 6.29 -52.27
N ASN A 174 7.26 5.38 -53.23
CA ASN A 174 6.83 4.01 -52.99
C ASN A 174 7.91 3.22 -52.26
N LYS A 175 7.51 2.05 -51.71
CA LYS A 175 8.45 1.13 -51.07
C LYS A 175 9.58 0.75 -52.03
N ASP A 176 10.82 0.75 -51.53
CA ASP A 176 12.06 0.43 -52.25
C ASP A 176 12.34 1.37 -53.45
N GLU A 177 11.58 2.44 -53.61
CA GLU A 177 11.81 3.46 -54.62
C GLU A 177 12.81 4.50 -54.15
N PHE A 178 13.85 4.78 -54.92
CA PHE A 178 14.81 5.83 -54.62
C PHE A 178 14.30 7.21 -55.05
N SER A 179 14.49 8.21 -54.19
CA SER A 179 14.20 9.60 -54.48
C SER A 179 15.13 10.16 -55.55
N LYS A 180 14.71 11.19 -56.30
CA LYS A 180 15.66 12.03 -57.01
C LYS A 180 16.61 12.73 -56.03
N PRO A 181 17.85 13.12 -56.48
CA PRO A 181 18.74 13.87 -55.61
C PRO A 181 18.09 15.18 -55.12
N PHE A 182 18.12 15.40 -53.79
CA PHE A 182 17.57 16.60 -53.16
C PHE A 182 18.54 17.19 -52.13
N PHE A 183 18.40 18.47 -51.85
CA PHE A 183 19.24 19.18 -50.90
C PHE A 183 18.67 19.15 -49.49
N SER A 184 19.57 19.11 -48.50
CA SER A 184 19.28 19.38 -47.11
C SER A 184 20.43 20.21 -46.48
N PRO A 185 20.30 20.67 -45.23
CA PRO A 185 21.41 21.34 -44.53
C PRO A 185 22.68 20.49 -44.38
N GLN A 186 22.61 19.17 -44.55
CA GLN A 186 23.73 18.25 -44.43
C GLN A 186 24.39 17.86 -45.75
N GLY A 187 23.78 18.22 -46.86
CA GLY A 187 24.29 17.91 -48.19
C GLY A 187 23.22 17.59 -49.22
N ILE A 188 23.58 16.78 -50.23
CA ILE A 188 22.66 16.27 -51.22
C ILE A 188 22.42 14.80 -50.95
N HIS A 189 21.18 14.36 -51.05
CA HIS A 189 20.76 13.02 -50.66
C HIS A 189 19.93 12.32 -51.72
N VAL A 190 20.06 11.00 -51.77
CA VAL A 190 19.13 10.06 -52.40
C VAL A 190 18.69 9.10 -51.33
N ILE A 191 17.40 8.93 -51.13
CA ILE A 191 16.82 8.06 -50.06
C ILE A 191 15.80 7.10 -50.65
N ALA A 192 15.66 5.94 -49.99
CA ALA A 192 14.57 4.99 -50.19
C ALA A 192 14.11 4.44 -48.88
N TRP A 193 12.85 4.08 -48.76
CA TRP A 193 12.37 3.39 -47.56
C TRP A 193 12.06 1.92 -47.85
N GLU A 194 12.50 1.05 -46.92
CA GLU A 194 12.30 -0.39 -47.01
C GLU A 194 11.08 -0.88 -46.23
N GLU A 195 10.89 -0.34 -45.05
CA GLU A 195 9.85 -0.79 -44.17
C GLU A 195 9.32 0.37 -43.30
N LYS A 196 8.01 0.44 -43.17
CA LYS A 196 7.32 1.32 -42.25
C LYS A 196 6.56 0.49 -41.24
N LYS A 197 6.60 0.87 -39.97
CA LYS A 197 5.79 0.29 -38.92
C LYS A 197 5.19 1.38 -38.03
N TYR A 198 3.99 1.16 -37.62
CA TYR A 198 3.36 2.00 -36.62
C TYR A 198 3.49 1.33 -35.24
N GLY A 199 3.64 2.11 -34.20
CA GLY A 199 3.49 1.58 -32.84
C GLY A 199 2.15 0.85 -32.75
N LYS A 200 2.14 -0.33 -32.14
CA LYS A 200 0.90 -1.13 -32.01
C LYS A 200 -0.14 -0.28 -31.28
N PRO A 201 -1.31 0.02 -31.89
CA PRO A 201 -2.35 0.72 -31.17
C PRO A 201 -2.73 -0.10 -29.95
N LEU A 202 -2.60 0.47 -28.76
CA LEU A 202 -3.25 -0.11 -27.60
C LEU A 202 -4.76 0.01 -27.81
N ALA A 203 -5.45 -1.10 -27.83
CA ALA A 203 -6.90 -1.07 -27.77
C ALA A 203 -7.28 -0.22 -26.56
N MET A 204 -8.09 0.83 -26.74
CA MET A 204 -8.46 1.75 -25.66
C MET A 204 -9.06 1.04 -24.42
N ASN A 205 -9.46 -0.23 -24.57
CA ASN A 205 -10.02 -1.07 -23.55
C ASN A 205 -9.01 -2.06 -22.90
N GLU A 206 -7.77 -2.16 -23.39
CA GLU A 206 -6.75 -3.00 -22.75
C GLU A 206 -6.15 -2.25 -21.57
N LYS A 207 -6.34 -2.81 -20.37
CA LYS A 207 -5.67 -2.33 -19.15
C LYS A 207 -4.22 -2.78 -19.16
N THR A 208 -3.31 -1.88 -18.79
CA THR A 208 -1.91 -2.28 -18.52
C THR A 208 -1.85 -3.12 -17.23
N SER A 209 -0.81 -3.96 -17.08
CA SER A 209 -0.60 -4.73 -15.86
C SER A 209 -0.65 -3.85 -14.62
N ASP A 210 -0.03 -2.68 -14.67
CA ASP A 210 -0.03 -1.70 -13.58
C ASP A 210 -1.43 -1.17 -13.24
N GLU A 211 -2.29 -0.96 -14.23
CA GLU A 211 -3.68 -0.55 -13.98
C GLU A 211 -4.49 -1.67 -13.33
N VAL A 212 -4.25 -2.93 -13.74
CA VAL A 212 -4.88 -4.10 -13.14
C VAL A 212 -4.44 -4.24 -11.68
N TYR A 213 -3.14 -4.16 -11.41
CA TYR A 213 -2.60 -4.29 -10.05
C TYR A 213 -3.01 -3.12 -9.16
N ARG A 214 -3.09 -1.90 -9.68
CA ARG A 214 -3.59 -0.73 -8.95
C ARG A 214 -5.05 -0.90 -8.56
N MET A 215 -5.89 -1.43 -9.45
CA MET A 215 -7.29 -1.72 -9.13
C MET A 215 -7.40 -2.80 -8.07
N LYS A 216 -6.62 -3.87 -8.22
CA LYS A 216 -6.54 -4.97 -7.24
C LYS A 216 -6.09 -4.47 -5.87
N GLU A 217 -5.06 -3.62 -5.81
CA GLU A 217 -4.57 -2.98 -4.59
C GLU A 217 -5.68 -2.21 -3.86
N LEU A 218 -6.45 -1.41 -4.59
CA LEU A 218 -7.55 -0.62 -4.03
C LEU A 218 -8.68 -1.52 -3.50
N GLU A 219 -9.12 -2.50 -4.30
CA GLU A 219 -10.18 -3.44 -3.92
C GLU A 219 -9.78 -4.27 -2.70
N GLU A 220 -8.58 -4.85 -2.71
CA GLU A 220 -8.07 -5.66 -1.61
C GLU A 220 -7.78 -4.84 -0.36
N GLY A 221 -7.23 -3.62 -0.52
CA GLY A 221 -7.01 -2.70 0.60
C GLY A 221 -8.31 -2.31 1.30
N VAL A 222 -9.37 -2.05 0.55
CA VAL A 222 -10.70 -1.78 1.11
C VAL A 222 -11.23 -3.00 1.86
N LEU A 223 -11.09 -4.21 1.30
CA LEU A 223 -11.55 -5.43 1.97
C LEU A 223 -10.84 -5.67 3.30
N VAL A 224 -9.52 -5.44 3.36
CA VAL A 224 -8.76 -5.56 4.61
C VAL A 224 -9.19 -4.51 5.63
N ALA A 225 -9.40 -3.26 5.20
CA ALA A 225 -9.90 -2.20 6.08
C ALA A 225 -11.30 -2.52 6.65
N VAL A 226 -12.17 -3.09 5.83
CA VAL A 226 -13.51 -3.53 6.27
C VAL A 226 -13.42 -4.72 7.21
N LEU A 227 -12.51 -5.66 7.00
CA LEU A 227 -12.26 -6.75 7.92
C LEU A 227 -11.77 -6.23 9.29
N ASP A 228 -10.84 -5.30 9.29
CA ASP A 228 -10.33 -4.70 10.53
C ASP A 228 -11.46 -3.97 11.29
N ALA A 229 -12.30 -3.21 10.59
CA ALA A 229 -13.49 -2.58 11.16
C ALA A 229 -14.55 -3.60 11.63
N HIS A 230 -14.69 -4.73 10.94
CA HIS A 230 -15.55 -5.83 11.37
C HIS A 230 -15.06 -6.42 12.67
N TRP A 231 -13.77 -6.67 12.83
CA TRP A 231 -13.18 -7.14 14.08
C TRP A 231 -13.38 -6.14 15.22
N GLU A 232 -13.21 -4.84 14.98
CA GLU A 232 -13.47 -3.81 15.99
C GLU A 232 -14.91 -3.80 16.49
N LYS A 233 -15.85 -4.19 15.64
CA LYS A 233 -17.26 -4.25 15.98
C LYS A 233 -17.70 -5.57 16.61
N THR A 234 -17.08 -6.68 16.22
CA THR A 234 -17.52 -8.03 16.58
C THR A 234 -16.69 -8.66 17.70
N LEU A 235 -15.41 -8.30 17.80
CA LEU A 235 -14.57 -8.78 18.90
C LEU A 235 -14.83 -7.90 20.13
N ASP A 236 -15.29 -8.50 21.19
CA ASP A 236 -15.41 -7.85 22.49
C ASP A 236 -14.94 -8.83 23.58
N CYS A 237 -14.24 -8.29 24.57
CA CYS A 237 -13.76 -9.08 25.69
C CYS A 237 -14.84 -9.17 26.75
N THR A 238 -15.29 -10.39 27.03
CA THR A 238 -16.17 -10.64 28.16
C THR A 238 -15.44 -10.42 29.51
N GLU A 239 -16.15 -10.26 30.59
CA GLU A 239 -15.53 -10.19 31.94
C GLU A 239 -14.65 -11.42 32.24
N SER A 240 -15.06 -12.59 31.76
CA SER A 240 -14.27 -13.83 31.91
C SER A 240 -12.96 -13.77 31.11
N ASP A 241 -12.99 -13.22 29.89
CA ASP A 241 -11.79 -13.08 29.07
C ASP A 241 -10.80 -12.12 29.72
N LEU A 242 -11.29 -10.98 30.21
CA LEU A 242 -10.48 -9.99 30.93
C LEU A 242 -9.86 -10.56 32.21
N GLU A 243 -10.63 -11.35 32.94
CA GLU A 243 -10.12 -12.00 34.15
C GLU A 243 -9.05 -13.05 33.84
N ASN A 244 -9.27 -13.89 32.83
CA ASN A 244 -8.32 -14.92 32.41
C ASN A 244 -7.05 -14.29 31.85
N TYR A 245 -7.20 -13.27 31.01
CA TYR A 245 -6.07 -12.53 30.45
C TYR A 245 -5.24 -11.87 31.54
N PHE A 246 -5.90 -11.25 32.54
CA PHE A 246 -5.22 -10.66 33.69
C PHE A 246 -4.45 -11.70 34.52
N LYS A 247 -5.02 -12.88 34.74
CA LYS A 247 -4.36 -13.95 35.52
C LYS A 247 -3.06 -14.40 34.87
N THR A 248 -3.06 -14.51 33.55
CA THR A 248 -1.89 -14.98 32.80
C THR A 248 -0.83 -13.89 32.57
N HIS A 249 -1.24 -12.60 32.50
CA HIS A 249 -0.37 -11.45 32.16
C HIS A 249 -0.21 -10.45 33.31
N ARG A 250 -0.46 -10.88 34.55
CA ARG A 250 -0.45 -10.00 35.72
C ARG A 250 0.87 -9.24 35.92
N THR A 251 1.99 -9.82 35.53
CA THR A 251 3.32 -9.20 35.60
C THR A 251 3.43 -7.99 34.72
N ASP A 252 2.77 -8.00 33.56
CA ASP A 252 2.79 -6.92 32.56
C ASP A 252 2.07 -5.66 33.06
N TYR A 253 1.20 -5.85 34.05
CA TYR A 253 0.48 -4.77 34.75
C TYR A 253 1.12 -4.36 36.07
N GLY A 254 2.40 -4.62 36.26
CA GLY A 254 3.15 -4.24 37.44
C GLY A 254 2.87 -5.17 38.64
N GLY A 255 2.53 -6.45 38.38
CA GLY A 255 2.44 -7.47 39.41
C GLY A 255 3.74 -7.57 40.18
N GLY A 256 3.67 -7.44 41.50
CA GLY A 256 4.85 -7.43 42.38
C GLY A 256 5.32 -6.04 42.81
N THR A 257 4.94 -4.96 42.11
CA THR A 257 5.30 -3.57 42.45
C THR A 257 4.21 -2.86 43.24
N PRO A 258 4.57 -1.94 44.14
CA PRO A 258 3.57 -1.17 44.90
C PRO A 258 2.78 -0.21 44.01
N HIS A 259 1.46 -0.20 44.16
CA HIS A 259 0.54 0.72 43.53
C HIS A 259 -0.33 1.43 44.55
N PHE A 260 -0.86 2.60 44.20
CA PHE A 260 -1.91 3.27 44.96
C PHE A 260 -3.18 3.33 44.10
N LYS A 261 -4.25 2.72 44.57
CA LYS A 261 -5.57 2.85 43.96
C LYS A 261 -6.39 3.82 44.79
N GLY A 262 -6.87 4.89 44.14
CA GLY A 262 -7.59 5.93 44.83
C GLY A 262 -7.63 7.23 44.05
N ALA A 263 -7.74 8.32 44.83
CA ALA A 263 -7.81 9.67 44.26
C ALA A 263 -6.89 10.64 44.99
N VAL A 264 -6.37 11.60 44.24
CA VAL A 264 -5.72 12.83 44.72
C VAL A 264 -6.76 13.95 44.62
N ILE A 265 -7.00 14.65 45.68
CA ILE A 265 -7.99 15.72 45.77
C ILE A 265 -7.31 17.02 46.21
N HIS A 266 -7.54 18.09 45.47
CA HIS A 266 -6.98 19.42 45.72
C HIS A 266 -8.10 20.38 46.09
N CYS A 267 -7.97 21.03 47.23
CA CYS A 267 -9.00 21.90 47.82
C CYS A 267 -8.46 23.31 48.07
N ARG A 268 -9.34 24.29 48.05
CA ARG A 268 -8.99 25.71 48.27
C ARG A 268 -8.48 25.99 49.69
N ASN A 269 -9.04 25.32 50.69
CA ASN A 269 -8.65 25.47 52.08
C ASN A 269 -8.81 24.19 52.89
N LYS A 270 -8.21 24.16 54.10
CA LYS A 270 -8.16 23.00 54.98
C LYS A 270 -9.55 22.57 55.52
N LYS A 271 -10.48 23.52 55.73
CA LYS A 271 -11.82 23.26 56.22
C LYS A 271 -12.65 22.49 55.19
N ASP A 272 -12.59 22.92 53.92
CA ASP A 272 -13.29 22.28 52.85
C ASP A 272 -12.67 20.92 52.52
N ALA A 273 -11.35 20.77 52.55
CA ALA A 273 -10.68 19.49 52.44
C ALA A 273 -11.21 18.44 53.46
N LYS A 274 -11.46 18.83 54.73
CA LYS A 274 -12.06 17.95 55.72
C LYS A 274 -13.47 17.55 55.37
N LYS A 275 -14.32 18.51 54.90
CA LYS A 275 -15.72 18.25 54.52
C LYS A 275 -15.79 17.29 53.34
N ILE A 276 -15.03 17.57 52.28
CA ILE A 276 -14.98 16.72 51.09
C ILE A 276 -14.47 15.34 51.41
N LYS A 277 -13.39 15.22 52.17
CA LYS A 277 -12.89 13.90 52.62
C LYS A 277 -13.95 13.10 53.41
N SER A 278 -14.72 13.77 54.27
CA SER A 278 -15.81 13.13 54.99
C SER A 278 -16.98 12.72 54.09
N TYR A 279 -17.29 13.52 53.09
CA TYR A 279 -18.31 13.23 52.08
C TYR A 279 -17.92 12.04 51.19
N LEU A 280 -16.72 12.07 50.60
CA LEU A 280 -16.25 11.00 49.70
C LEU A 280 -16.10 9.65 50.41
N LYS A 281 -15.72 9.63 51.68
CA LYS A 281 -15.66 8.38 52.48
C LYS A 281 -17.00 7.65 52.61
N LYS A 282 -18.11 8.34 52.40
CA LYS A 282 -19.45 7.76 52.40
C LYS A 282 -19.89 7.18 51.07
N LEU A 283 -19.15 7.49 49.99
CA LEU A 283 -19.45 7.05 48.66
C LEU A 283 -18.53 5.87 48.26
N PRO A 284 -19.01 5.00 47.33
CA PRO A 284 -18.15 4.05 46.66
C PRO A 284 -17.01 4.76 45.90
N GLU A 285 -15.85 4.11 45.85
CA GLU A 285 -14.65 4.64 45.19
C GLU A 285 -14.93 5.05 43.71
N SER A 286 -15.75 4.26 43.02
CA SER A 286 -16.14 4.51 41.61
C SER A 286 -16.90 5.82 41.38
N LEU A 287 -17.53 6.39 42.41
CA LEU A 287 -18.30 7.62 42.32
C LEU A 287 -17.53 8.87 42.75
N TRP A 288 -16.31 8.74 43.27
CA TRP A 288 -15.55 9.90 43.81
C TRP A 288 -15.28 10.96 42.75
N LYS A 289 -14.87 10.57 41.57
CA LYS A 289 -14.57 11.48 40.48
C LYS A 289 -15.81 12.26 40.08
N GLU A 290 -16.88 11.58 39.77
CA GLU A 290 -18.16 12.18 39.38
C GLU A 290 -18.73 13.10 40.46
N ALA A 291 -18.65 12.68 41.73
CA ALA A 291 -19.15 13.44 42.87
C ALA A 291 -18.39 14.77 43.05
N VAL A 292 -17.10 14.83 42.75
CA VAL A 292 -16.31 16.07 42.82
C VAL A 292 -16.49 16.92 41.59
N GLU A 293 -16.48 16.34 40.36
CA GLU A 293 -16.65 17.06 39.14
C GLU A 293 -18.03 17.72 38.94
N ARG A 294 -19.08 17.16 39.60
CA ARG A 294 -20.42 17.76 39.62
C ARG A 294 -20.59 18.91 40.61
N MET A 295 -19.58 19.25 41.40
CA MET A 295 -19.68 20.38 42.31
C MET A 295 -19.58 21.69 41.52
N PRO A 296 -20.55 22.65 41.70
CA PRO A 296 -20.49 23.92 40.99
C PRO A 296 -19.19 24.70 41.34
N GLU A 297 -18.66 25.45 40.36
CA GLU A 297 -17.43 26.24 40.53
C GLU A 297 -17.55 27.30 41.62
N GLU A 298 -18.74 27.87 41.83
CA GLU A 298 -19.06 28.87 42.83
C GLU A 298 -19.14 28.23 44.25
N SER A 299 -19.23 26.91 44.33
CA SER A 299 -19.27 26.23 45.64
C SER A 299 -17.95 26.37 46.35
N SER A 300 -17.99 26.65 47.66
CA SER A 300 -16.81 26.60 48.53
C SER A 300 -16.15 25.20 48.57
N LEU A 301 -16.90 24.16 48.18
CA LEU A 301 -16.46 22.78 48.13
C LEU A 301 -15.91 22.37 46.77
N HIS A 302 -15.91 23.29 45.76
CA HIS A 302 -15.32 22.98 44.49
C HIS A 302 -13.82 22.58 44.64
N SER A 303 -13.47 21.49 44.00
CA SER A 303 -12.16 20.84 44.16
C SER A 303 -11.74 20.17 42.86
N LYS A 304 -10.44 19.96 42.68
CA LYS A 304 -9.90 19.18 41.59
C LYS A 304 -9.65 17.74 42.08
N ILE A 305 -9.88 16.79 41.20
CA ILE A 305 -9.68 15.36 41.51
C ILE A 305 -8.98 14.65 40.35
N GLU A 306 -8.00 13.84 40.69
CA GLU A 306 -7.40 12.82 39.83
C GLU A 306 -7.65 11.46 40.50
N ALA A 307 -8.41 10.58 39.85
CA ALA A 307 -8.71 9.24 40.36
C ALA A 307 -8.18 8.16 39.43
N GLY A 308 -7.60 7.11 40.00
CA GLY A 308 -7.05 6.00 39.23
C GLY A 308 -6.09 5.10 40.00
N MET A 309 -5.29 4.39 39.26
CA MET A 309 -4.17 3.59 39.73
C MET A 309 -2.85 4.31 39.46
N PHE A 310 -2.06 4.50 40.50
CA PHE A 310 -0.80 5.23 40.44
C PHE A 310 0.37 4.34 40.85
N THR A 311 1.47 4.43 40.14
CA THR A 311 2.78 3.91 40.52
C THR A 311 3.73 5.07 40.89
N ILE A 312 4.87 4.74 41.46
CA ILE A 312 5.93 5.74 41.74
C ILE A 312 6.34 6.42 40.43
N GLY A 313 6.42 7.75 40.44
CA GLY A 313 6.76 8.60 39.30
C GLY A 313 5.58 9.05 38.45
N MET A 314 4.34 8.54 38.66
CA MET A 314 3.17 8.96 37.87
C MET A 314 2.52 10.25 38.38
N ASN A 315 2.54 10.49 39.68
CA ASN A 315 1.91 11.67 40.29
C ASN A 315 2.69 12.11 41.54
N PRO A 316 3.26 13.35 41.53
CA PRO A 316 4.12 13.79 42.60
C PRO A 316 3.43 13.87 43.96
N TYR A 317 2.12 14.12 43.99
CA TYR A 317 1.36 14.13 45.25
C TYR A 317 1.23 12.72 45.83
N VAL A 318 1.01 11.71 44.97
CA VAL A 318 0.95 10.29 45.40
C VAL A 318 2.33 9.84 45.88
N ASP A 319 3.38 10.22 45.14
CA ASP A 319 4.76 9.89 45.50
C ASP A 319 5.08 10.37 46.92
N LYS A 320 4.79 11.63 47.20
CA LYS A 320 5.04 12.20 48.54
C LYS A 320 4.09 11.67 49.62
N LEU A 321 2.79 11.68 49.35
CA LEU A 321 1.78 11.41 50.39
C LEU A 321 1.61 9.91 50.71
N VAL A 322 1.79 9.05 49.69
CA VAL A 322 1.56 7.59 49.81
C VAL A 322 2.87 6.80 49.81
N PHE A 323 3.75 7.05 48.83
CA PHE A 323 4.99 6.29 48.71
C PHE A 323 6.13 6.84 49.56
N LYS A 324 6.01 8.09 50.04
CA LYS A 324 6.99 8.76 50.89
C LYS A 324 8.31 9.05 50.17
N CYS A 325 8.24 9.34 48.89
CA CYS A 325 9.38 9.75 48.05
C CYS A 325 9.02 10.99 47.24
N GLY A 326 10.03 11.70 46.79
CA GLY A 326 9.85 12.95 46.01
C GLY A 326 9.23 14.10 46.82
N ASP A 327 9.02 15.19 46.12
CA ASP A 327 8.36 16.41 46.61
C ASP A 327 7.34 16.89 45.57
N TYR A 328 6.41 17.75 46.00
CA TYR A 328 5.46 18.38 45.07
C TYR A 328 5.27 19.86 45.42
N GLU A 329 4.89 20.61 44.43
CA GLU A 329 4.44 21.99 44.60
C GLU A 329 2.92 22.03 44.73
N ALA A 330 2.43 22.83 45.69
CA ALA A 330 1.00 23.03 45.88
C ALA A 330 0.39 23.78 44.72
N LEU A 331 -0.80 23.41 44.29
CA LEU A 331 -1.53 24.16 43.26
C LEU A 331 -1.90 25.55 43.82
N PRO A 332 -1.63 26.67 43.08
CA PRO A 332 -1.87 28.02 43.60
C PRO A 332 -3.29 28.23 44.13
N ASP A 333 -4.30 27.83 43.38
CA ASP A 333 -5.72 28.03 43.74
C ASP A 333 -6.27 26.91 44.67
N TYR A 334 -5.58 25.76 44.78
CA TYR A 334 -6.00 24.59 45.51
C TYR A 334 -4.84 24.03 46.35
N PRO A 335 -4.31 24.79 47.33
CA PRO A 335 -3.07 24.42 48.01
C PRO A 335 -3.20 23.23 48.99
N TYR A 336 -4.43 22.83 49.34
CA TYR A 336 -4.64 21.73 50.25
C TYR A 336 -4.93 20.43 49.55
N THR A 337 -3.91 19.59 49.47
CA THR A 337 -3.99 18.27 48.80
C THR A 337 -4.09 17.14 49.84
N PHE A 338 -4.97 16.20 49.57
CA PHE A 338 -5.00 14.93 50.27
C PHE A 338 -5.28 13.76 49.35
N VAL A 339 -4.95 12.57 49.78
CA VAL A 339 -5.22 11.32 49.07
C VAL A 339 -6.28 10.50 49.80
N LEU A 340 -7.12 9.81 49.04
CA LEU A 340 -8.11 8.88 49.52
C LEU A 340 -8.02 7.61 48.69
N GLY A 341 -7.87 6.44 49.35
CA GLY A 341 -7.68 5.17 48.65
C GLY A 341 -6.83 4.19 49.44
N LYS A 342 -6.30 3.20 48.78
CA LYS A 342 -5.50 2.12 49.41
C LYS A 342 -4.20 1.84 48.64
N LYS A 343 -3.14 1.54 49.38
CA LYS A 343 -1.86 1.08 48.83
C LYS A 343 -1.92 -0.43 48.60
N LEU A 344 -1.64 -0.85 47.36
CA LEU A 344 -1.55 -2.23 46.93
C LEU A 344 -0.06 -2.62 46.88
N LYS A 345 0.41 -3.35 47.87
CA LYS A 345 1.84 -3.69 48.04
C LYS A 345 2.39 -4.57 46.90
N LYS A 346 1.55 -5.42 46.31
CA LYS A 346 1.90 -6.41 45.28
C LYS A 346 1.32 -6.06 43.90
N GLY A 347 0.98 -4.81 43.70
CA GLY A 347 0.37 -4.33 42.45
C GLY A 347 -1.12 -4.68 42.31
N PRO A 348 -1.65 -4.55 41.11
CA PRO A 348 -3.06 -4.81 40.81
C PRO A 348 -3.49 -6.21 41.24
N THR A 349 -4.70 -6.32 41.77
CA THR A 349 -5.28 -7.58 42.26
C THR A 349 -6.43 -8.09 41.43
N SER A 350 -6.98 -7.25 40.59
CA SER A 350 -8.09 -7.55 39.67
C SER A 350 -7.87 -6.88 38.35
N TYR A 351 -8.41 -7.45 37.26
CA TYR A 351 -8.44 -6.80 35.94
C TYR A 351 -9.11 -5.42 35.98
N ARG A 352 -10.07 -5.22 36.91
CA ARG A 352 -10.74 -3.92 37.09
C ARG A 352 -9.80 -2.81 37.57
N ASP A 353 -8.69 -3.14 38.18
CA ASP A 353 -7.69 -2.17 38.63
C ASP A 353 -6.93 -1.53 37.43
N VAL A 354 -6.89 -2.23 36.30
CA VAL A 354 -6.17 -1.84 35.07
C VAL A 354 -7.07 -1.83 33.82
N MET A 355 -8.38 -1.69 34.05
CA MET A 355 -9.43 -1.85 33.04
C MET A 355 -9.14 -1.18 31.67
N PRO A 356 -8.73 0.09 31.57
CA PRO A 356 -8.53 0.72 30.26
C PRO A 356 -7.44 0.04 29.43
N ARG A 357 -6.36 -0.36 30.08
CA ARG A 357 -5.21 -0.98 29.40
C ARG A 357 -5.50 -2.45 29.07
N ILE A 358 -6.03 -3.22 30.02
CA ILE A 358 -6.25 -4.65 29.81
C ILE A 358 -7.30 -4.93 28.71
N LYS A 359 -8.29 -4.05 28.54
CA LYS A 359 -9.27 -4.19 27.46
C LYS A 359 -8.59 -4.10 26.09
N ILE A 360 -7.66 -3.17 25.93
CA ILE A 360 -6.88 -3.02 24.69
C ILE A 360 -6.02 -4.26 24.45
N ASP A 361 -5.22 -4.65 25.46
CA ASP A 361 -4.28 -5.78 25.33
C ASP A 361 -5.02 -7.11 25.08
N CYS A 362 -6.18 -7.31 25.71
CA CYS A 362 -7.04 -8.48 25.50
C CYS A 362 -7.61 -8.51 24.06
N LEU A 363 -8.12 -7.38 23.54
CA LEU A 363 -8.62 -7.28 22.17
C LEU A 363 -7.51 -7.50 21.14
N GLU A 364 -6.31 -6.98 21.37
CA GLU A 364 -5.15 -7.24 20.51
C GLU A 364 -4.77 -8.74 20.53
N SER A 365 -4.83 -9.38 21.68
CA SER A 365 -4.60 -10.83 21.79
C SER A 365 -5.65 -11.63 21.02
N MET A 366 -6.92 -11.23 21.06
CA MET A 366 -7.98 -11.87 20.28
C MET A 366 -7.76 -11.67 18.77
N LYS A 367 -7.45 -10.45 18.32
CA LYS A 367 -7.11 -10.18 16.91
C LYS A 367 -5.92 -11.03 16.44
N LYS A 368 -4.92 -11.21 17.30
CA LYS A 368 -3.77 -12.07 17.02
C LYS A 368 -4.17 -13.54 16.88
N ALA A 369 -5.01 -14.04 17.76
CA ALA A 369 -5.52 -15.43 17.68
C ALA A 369 -6.34 -15.66 16.41
N GLU A 370 -7.21 -14.70 16.03
CA GLU A 370 -7.93 -14.73 14.74
C GLU A 370 -6.95 -14.77 13.57
N MET A 371 -5.92 -13.94 13.57
CA MET A 371 -4.91 -13.95 12.50
C MET A 371 -4.15 -15.28 12.43
N GLU A 372 -3.82 -15.89 13.58
CA GLU A 372 -3.18 -17.22 13.61
C GLU A 372 -4.10 -18.31 13.05
N ALA A 373 -5.41 -18.24 13.31
CA ALA A 373 -6.39 -19.15 12.72
C ALA A 373 -6.46 -18.97 11.19
N ILE A 374 -6.46 -17.73 10.70
CA ILE A 374 -6.43 -17.40 9.26
C ILE A 374 -5.16 -17.94 8.61
N MET A 375 -4.00 -17.77 9.25
CA MET A 375 -2.72 -18.28 8.73
C MET A 375 -2.71 -19.80 8.60
N LYS A 376 -3.31 -20.52 9.53
CA LYS A 376 -3.47 -21.98 9.45
C LYS A 376 -4.43 -22.40 8.34
N LYS A 377 -5.49 -21.61 8.14
CA LYS A 377 -6.52 -21.90 7.14
C LYS A 377 -6.05 -21.65 5.70
N TYR A 378 -5.26 -20.61 5.49
CA TYR A 378 -4.71 -20.21 4.19
C TYR A 378 -3.18 -20.27 4.23
N PRO A 379 -2.60 -21.49 4.10
CA PRO A 379 -1.14 -21.63 4.10
C PRO A 379 -0.51 -20.87 2.94
N ILE A 380 0.70 -20.40 3.17
CA ILE A 380 1.51 -19.67 2.18
C ILE A 380 2.57 -20.61 1.65
N GLU A 381 2.60 -20.78 0.31
CA GLU A 381 3.65 -21.51 -0.39
C GLU A 381 4.43 -20.54 -1.27
N ILE A 382 5.74 -20.48 -1.10
CA ILE A 382 6.62 -19.55 -1.80
C ILE A 382 7.53 -20.31 -2.76
N ASN A 383 7.52 -19.88 -4.03
CA ASN A 383 8.50 -20.36 -5.02
C ASN A 383 9.82 -19.61 -4.82
N LYS A 384 10.75 -20.25 -4.12
CA LYS A 384 12.07 -19.67 -3.76
C LYS A 384 12.92 -19.33 -4.99
N GLU A 385 12.78 -20.06 -6.09
CA GLU A 385 13.55 -19.80 -7.31
C GLU A 385 13.04 -18.53 -8.00
N VAL A 386 11.73 -18.35 -8.06
CA VAL A 386 11.14 -17.11 -8.58
C VAL A 386 11.45 -15.93 -7.66
N LEU A 387 11.44 -16.12 -6.33
CA LEU A 387 11.77 -15.06 -5.37
C LEU A 387 13.19 -14.49 -5.58
N LYS A 388 14.16 -15.32 -5.96
CA LYS A 388 15.51 -14.86 -6.28
C LYS A 388 15.59 -13.95 -7.50
N THR A 389 14.59 -13.98 -8.37
CA THR A 389 14.53 -13.17 -9.60
C THR A 389 13.74 -11.86 -9.41
N VAL A 390 13.18 -11.63 -8.23
CA VAL A 390 12.43 -10.41 -7.90
C VAL A 390 13.37 -9.22 -7.89
N ASN A 391 13.08 -8.25 -8.72
CA ASN A 391 13.77 -6.97 -8.79
C ASN A 391 12.92 -5.88 -8.15
N ARG A 392 13.56 -5.01 -7.38
CA ARG A 392 12.92 -3.77 -6.98
C ARG A 392 13.11 -2.78 -8.13
N ALA A 393 12.02 -2.35 -8.76
CA ALA A 393 12.08 -1.23 -9.69
C ALA A 393 12.62 -0.01 -8.94
N GLU A 394 13.78 0.50 -9.35
CA GLU A 394 14.29 1.79 -8.89
C GLU A 394 13.39 2.87 -9.47
N ASN A 395 12.64 3.58 -8.60
CA ASN A 395 11.84 4.75 -8.94
C ASN A 395 12.72 6.01 -8.95
#